data_19305632b911806bc123fe7585caa546
#
_entry.id   19305632b911806bc123fe7585caa546
#
_cell.length_a   1.000
_cell.length_b   1.000
_cell.length_c   1.000
_cell.angle_alpha   90.00
_cell.angle_beta   90.00
_cell.angle_gamma   90.00
#
_symmetry.space_group_name_H-M   'P 1'
#
loop_
_entity.id
_entity.type
_entity.pdbx_description
1 polymer ?
#
loop_
_entity_poly.entity_id
_entity_poly.type
_entity_poly.pdbx_seq_one_letter_code
_entity_poly.pdbx_strand_id
1 'polypeptide(L)'
;MTKMKTKRNIVRISTLATSLATAAALPASANDWKAWEGQDQAAPRAIYSDATDQQSVLLTCGPNGLLSAMITVKPASLPEQLAKNAPYSRGEKASLIIGDADAVETKVRVIPAIDVIEARSHSIAAKVFNSAVMGVPLKMSVDRTGDIETLLPKPNDAFKAFARTCEKSRAEHGKS
;
A
#
# COMPACT_ATOMS: atom_id res chain seq x y z
N MET A 1 7.12 82.99 -30.37
CA MET A 1 7.53 81.71 -30.95
C MET A 1 8.22 80.89 -29.86
N THR A 2 7.46 79.97 -29.19
CA THR A 2 7.92 79.28 -28.06
C THR A 2 8.04 77.75 -28.45
N LYS A 3 9.25 77.22 -28.49
CA LYS A 3 9.53 75.82 -28.83
C LYS A 3 9.32 74.92 -27.60
N MET A 4 8.29 74.09 -27.64
CA MET A 4 8.09 72.98 -26.67
C MET A 4 9.03 71.84 -26.99
N LYS A 5 9.90 71.43 -26.00
CA LYS A 5 10.71 70.27 -26.05
C LYS A 5 9.94 69.12 -25.41
N THR A 6 9.56 68.14 -26.21
CA THR A 6 8.94 66.86 -25.73
C THR A 6 10.03 65.89 -25.21
N LYS A 7 10.00 65.62 -23.93
CA LYS A 7 10.83 64.57 -23.35
C LYS A 7 10.16 63.16 -23.51
N ARG A 8 10.76 62.29 -24.30
CA ARG A 8 10.33 60.89 -24.41
C ARG A 8 10.92 60.10 -23.24
N ASN A 9 10.03 59.65 -22.36
CA ASN A 9 10.36 58.67 -21.33
C ASN A 9 10.37 57.26 -21.94
N ILE A 10 11.53 56.62 -21.98
CA ILE A 10 11.70 55.24 -22.40
C ILE A 10 11.48 54.38 -21.14
N VAL A 11 10.30 53.72 -21.07
CA VAL A 11 10.03 52.71 -20.05
C VAL A 11 10.71 51.40 -20.46
N ARG A 12 11.73 51.01 -19.75
CA ARG A 12 12.37 49.70 -19.89
C ARG A 12 11.50 48.68 -19.17
N ILE A 13 10.81 47.83 -19.93
CA ILE A 13 10.08 46.68 -19.42
C ILE A 13 11.10 45.56 -19.24
N SER A 14 11.50 45.28 -17.98
CA SER A 14 12.30 44.14 -17.64
C SER A 14 11.39 42.92 -17.57
N THR A 15 11.44 42.02 -18.56
CA THR A 15 10.79 40.74 -18.56
C THR A 15 11.54 39.79 -17.62
N LEU A 16 10.98 39.56 -16.42
CA LEU A 16 11.39 38.47 -15.56
C LEU A 16 10.90 37.14 -16.19
N ALA A 17 11.82 36.38 -16.74
CA ALA A 17 11.57 35.02 -17.17
C ALA A 17 11.48 34.12 -15.92
N THR A 18 10.27 33.82 -15.49
CA THR A 18 10.01 32.81 -14.43
C THR A 18 10.11 31.44 -15.08
N SER A 19 11.25 30.77 -14.89
CA SER A 19 11.41 29.34 -15.25
C SER A 19 10.58 28.48 -14.30
N LEU A 20 9.40 28.01 -14.75
CA LEU A 20 8.68 26.92 -14.09
C LEU A 20 9.50 25.63 -14.26
N ALA A 21 10.17 25.23 -13.19
CA ALA A 21 10.69 23.86 -13.08
C ALA A 21 9.51 22.91 -12.92
N THR A 22 9.02 22.35 -14.02
CA THR A 22 8.10 21.21 -14.01
C THR A 22 8.86 20.02 -13.44
N ALA A 23 8.63 19.72 -12.16
CA ALA A 23 9.01 18.43 -11.58
C ALA A 23 8.22 17.35 -12.35
N ALA A 24 8.89 16.67 -13.27
CA ALA A 24 8.34 15.47 -13.91
C ALA A 24 8.13 14.41 -12.83
N ALA A 25 6.89 14.23 -12.39
CA ALA A 25 6.51 13.10 -11.57
C ALA A 25 6.77 11.85 -12.42
N LEU A 26 7.81 11.08 -12.07
CA LEU A 26 8.06 9.77 -12.67
C LEU A 26 6.80 8.92 -12.47
N PRO A 27 6.28 8.25 -13.52
CA PRO A 27 5.14 7.36 -13.35
C PRO A 27 5.53 6.29 -12.31
N ALA A 28 4.76 6.21 -11.22
CA ALA A 28 4.95 5.15 -10.23
C ALA A 28 4.82 3.81 -10.96
N SER A 29 5.89 3.00 -10.92
CA SER A 29 5.90 1.67 -11.54
C SER A 29 4.70 0.86 -11.00
N ALA A 30 4.01 0.13 -11.88
CA ALA A 30 2.88 -0.72 -11.50
C ALA A 30 3.27 -1.81 -10.49
N ASN A 31 4.57 -2.12 -10.41
CA ASN A 31 5.13 -3.16 -9.53
C ASN A 31 5.80 -2.60 -8.28
N ASP A 32 5.35 -1.46 -7.75
CA ASP A 32 5.99 -0.85 -6.59
C ASP A 32 4.95 -0.43 -5.53
N TRP A 33 5.41 -0.22 -4.29
CA TRP A 33 4.57 0.27 -3.21
C TRP A 33 4.09 1.70 -3.48
N LYS A 34 2.82 1.94 -3.22
CA LYS A 34 2.19 3.26 -3.31
C LYS A 34 1.57 3.62 -1.96
N ALA A 35 1.57 4.90 -1.62
CA ALA A 35 0.73 5.40 -0.55
C ALA A 35 -0.74 5.31 -0.99
N TRP A 36 -1.62 4.90 -0.09
CA TRP A 36 -3.05 4.92 -0.34
C TRP A 36 -3.60 6.31 -0.10
N GLU A 37 -4.10 6.97 -1.14
CA GLU A 37 -4.68 8.32 -1.08
C GLU A 37 -6.20 8.29 -0.78
N GLY A 38 -6.68 7.28 -0.06
CA GLY A 38 -8.10 7.17 0.30
C GLY A 38 -8.54 8.21 1.32
N GLN A 39 -9.85 8.39 1.48
CA GLN A 39 -10.48 9.41 2.35
C GLN A 39 -10.18 9.27 3.85
N ASP A 40 -9.72 8.11 4.30
CA ASP A 40 -9.41 7.86 5.70
C ASP A 40 -7.91 8.07 6.00
N GLN A 41 -7.55 9.33 6.28
CA GLN A 41 -6.17 9.68 6.67
C GLN A 41 -5.81 9.24 8.09
N ALA A 42 -6.78 8.78 8.89
CA ALA A 42 -6.54 8.37 10.28
C ALA A 42 -5.79 7.02 10.40
N ALA A 43 -5.76 6.24 9.32
CA ALA A 43 -5.07 4.96 9.27
C ALA A 43 -4.13 4.93 8.05
N PRO A 44 -2.82 5.16 8.20
CA PRO A 44 -1.89 5.11 7.09
C PRO A 44 -1.90 3.73 6.43
N ARG A 45 -1.79 3.73 5.10
CA ARG A 45 -1.87 2.53 4.27
C ARG A 45 -0.77 2.52 3.23
N ALA A 46 -0.24 1.34 2.94
CA ALA A 46 0.63 1.08 1.80
C ALA A 46 0.02 0.00 0.94
N ILE A 47 -0.10 0.25 -0.36
CA ILE A 47 -0.64 -0.71 -1.32
C ILE A 47 0.42 -1.10 -2.35
N TYR A 48 0.45 -2.37 -2.65
CA TYR A 48 1.14 -2.96 -3.80
C TYR A 48 0.13 -3.64 -4.70
N SER A 49 0.25 -3.45 -6.00
CA SER A 49 -0.45 -4.24 -7.02
C SER A 49 0.57 -4.71 -8.05
N ASP A 50 0.45 -5.96 -8.50
CA ASP A 50 1.25 -6.46 -9.59
C ASP A 50 0.86 -5.80 -10.93
N ALA A 51 1.68 -5.98 -11.97
CA ALA A 51 1.45 -5.37 -13.28
C ALA A 51 0.15 -5.85 -13.96
N THR A 52 -0.43 -6.94 -13.51
CA THR A 52 -1.66 -7.53 -14.04
C THR A 52 -2.88 -7.21 -13.20
N ASP A 53 -2.73 -6.48 -12.09
CA ASP A 53 -3.75 -6.19 -11.07
C ASP A 53 -4.46 -7.44 -10.52
N GLN A 54 -3.83 -8.61 -10.67
CA GLN A 54 -4.38 -9.88 -10.20
C GLN A 54 -3.97 -10.21 -8.77
N GLN A 55 -2.86 -9.65 -8.31
CA GLN A 55 -2.42 -9.74 -6.93
C GLN A 55 -2.17 -8.36 -6.37
N SER A 56 -2.73 -8.08 -5.21
CA SER A 56 -2.41 -6.89 -4.46
C SER A 56 -2.31 -7.18 -2.97
N VAL A 57 -1.51 -6.38 -2.29
CA VAL A 57 -1.36 -6.41 -0.84
C VAL A 57 -1.59 -5.01 -0.32
N LEU A 58 -2.53 -4.87 0.60
CA LEU A 58 -2.80 -3.63 1.33
C LEU A 58 -2.37 -3.82 2.79
N LEU A 59 -1.38 -3.05 3.22
CA LEU A 59 -1.00 -2.93 4.62
C LEU A 59 -1.70 -1.72 5.22
N THR A 60 -2.31 -1.89 6.38
CA THR A 60 -2.96 -0.81 7.13
C THR A 60 -2.39 -0.77 8.54
N CYS A 61 -2.13 0.43 9.03
CA CYS A 61 -1.74 0.67 10.41
C CYS A 61 -2.91 1.31 11.16
N GLY A 62 -3.42 0.62 12.17
CA GLY A 62 -4.45 1.17 13.05
C GLY A 62 -3.93 2.31 13.93
N PRO A 63 -4.82 3.05 14.61
CA PRO A 63 -4.46 4.19 15.44
C PRO A 63 -3.52 3.83 16.60
N ASN A 64 -3.51 2.58 17.04
CA ASN A 64 -2.62 2.05 18.08
C ASN A 64 -1.30 1.48 17.52
N GLY A 65 -0.97 1.70 16.24
CA GLY A 65 0.22 1.17 15.58
C GLY A 65 0.17 -0.33 15.27
N LEU A 66 -0.99 -0.99 15.40
CA LEU A 66 -1.14 -2.39 15.04
C LEU A 66 -1.37 -2.55 13.54
N LEU A 67 -0.63 -3.47 12.94
CA LEU A 67 -0.75 -3.79 11.52
C LEU A 67 -1.92 -4.73 11.25
N SER A 68 -2.57 -4.52 10.11
CA SER A 68 -3.40 -5.51 9.42
C SER A 68 -2.97 -5.62 7.95
N ALA A 69 -3.21 -6.76 7.33
CA ALA A 69 -2.89 -7.00 5.93
C ALA A 69 -4.10 -7.57 5.20
N MET A 70 -4.36 -7.07 3.99
CA MET A 70 -5.31 -7.65 3.05
C MET A 70 -4.55 -8.11 1.81
N ILE A 71 -4.82 -9.31 1.36
CA ILE A 71 -4.21 -9.92 0.17
C ILE A 71 -5.34 -10.24 -0.79
N THR A 72 -5.30 -9.67 -1.99
CA THR A 72 -6.25 -10.00 -3.06
C THR A 72 -5.92 -11.37 -3.62
N VAL A 73 -6.93 -12.19 -3.79
CA VAL A 73 -6.86 -13.53 -4.35
C VAL A 73 -7.37 -13.49 -5.79
N LYS A 74 -6.75 -14.26 -6.67
CA LYS A 74 -7.29 -14.41 -8.04
C LYS A 74 -8.71 -14.99 -7.97
N PRO A 75 -9.70 -14.39 -8.65
CA PRO A 75 -11.08 -14.89 -8.63
C PRO A 75 -11.20 -16.37 -8.99
N ALA A 76 -10.37 -16.84 -9.93
CA ALA A 76 -10.33 -18.24 -10.35
C ALA A 76 -9.82 -19.21 -9.28
N SER A 77 -9.20 -18.72 -8.19
CA SER A 77 -8.68 -19.54 -7.11
C SER A 77 -9.67 -19.76 -5.97
N LEU A 78 -10.80 -19.01 -5.95
CA LEU A 78 -11.87 -19.24 -4.99
C LEU A 78 -12.71 -20.45 -5.41
N PRO A 79 -12.80 -21.49 -4.58
CA PRO A 79 -13.69 -22.60 -4.86
C PRO A 79 -15.14 -22.12 -5.08
N GLU A 80 -15.84 -22.75 -6.02
CA GLU A 80 -17.23 -22.41 -6.37
C GLU A 80 -18.16 -22.36 -5.14
N GLN A 81 -17.87 -23.17 -4.13
CA GLN A 81 -18.61 -23.18 -2.86
C GLN A 81 -18.46 -21.88 -2.06
N LEU A 82 -17.31 -21.19 -2.14
CA LEU A 82 -17.11 -19.90 -1.51
C LEU A 82 -17.78 -18.80 -2.31
N ALA A 83 -17.77 -18.87 -3.63
CA ALA A 83 -18.46 -17.94 -4.51
C ALA A 83 -19.99 -17.92 -4.28
N LYS A 84 -20.62 -19.08 -4.05
CA LYS A 84 -22.05 -19.20 -3.73
C LYS A 84 -22.46 -18.51 -2.43
N ASN A 85 -21.53 -18.25 -1.53
CA ASN A 85 -21.76 -17.59 -0.24
C ASN A 85 -21.08 -16.21 -0.18
N ALA A 86 -20.98 -15.56 -1.33
CA ALA A 86 -20.21 -14.34 -1.56
C ALA A 86 -20.45 -13.18 -0.60
N PRO A 87 -21.62 -12.85 -0.06
CA PRO A 87 -21.73 -11.69 0.83
C PRO A 87 -21.15 -11.91 2.22
N TYR A 88 -20.82 -13.13 2.60
CA TYR A 88 -20.41 -13.45 3.96
C TYR A 88 -18.89 -13.66 4.08
N SER A 89 -18.26 -12.90 4.96
CA SER A 89 -16.88 -13.19 5.35
C SER A 89 -16.81 -14.41 6.26
N ARG A 90 -15.74 -15.20 6.11
CA ARG A 90 -15.53 -16.45 6.87
C ARG A 90 -14.15 -16.49 7.49
N GLY A 91 -14.07 -17.06 8.69
CA GLY A 91 -12.80 -17.43 9.31
C GLY A 91 -12.33 -18.77 8.75
N GLU A 92 -11.13 -18.80 8.19
CA GLU A 92 -10.50 -20.02 7.67
C GLU A 92 -9.16 -20.22 8.36
N LYS A 93 -8.72 -21.49 8.45
CA LYS A 93 -7.37 -21.80 8.87
C LYS A 93 -6.41 -21.50 7.72
N ALA A 94 -5.24 -21.04 8.06
CA ALA A 94 -4.18 -20.76 7.11
C ALA A 94 -2.82 -21.13 7.67
N SER A 95 -1.90 -21.46 6.79
CA SER A 95 -0.49 -21.62 7.05
C SER A 95 0.30 -20.58 6.30
N LEU A 96 1.21 -19.87 6.96
CA LEU A 96 2.02 -18.80 6.40
C LEU A 96 3.50 -19.15 6.47
N ILE A 97 4.19 -19.08 5.33
CA ILE A 97 5.63 -19.29 5.19
C ILE A 97 6.26 -18.04 4.63
N ILE A 98 7.36 -17.59 5.21
CA ILE A 98 8.15 -16.44 4.78
C ILE A 98 9.54 -16.91 4.39
N GLY A 99 9.88 -16.85 3.10
CA GLY A 99 11.14 -17.41 2.58
C GLY A 99 11.24 -18.89 2.89
N ASP A 100 12.33 -19.28 3.57
CA ASP A 100 12.61 -20.66 3.98
C ASP A 100 12.28 -20.91 5.47
N ALA A 101 11.53 -20.01 6.12
CA ALA A 101 11.17 -20.19 7.53
C ALA A 101 10.10 -21.27 7.71
N ASP A 102 9.99 -21.76 8.95
CA ASP A 102 8.93 -22.70 9.31
C ASP A 102 7.53 -22.10 9.10
N ALA A 103 6.59 -22.97 8.72
CA ALA A 103 5.20 -22.63 8.56
C ALA A 103 4.58 -22.17 9.89
N VAL A 104 3.81 -21.10 9.84
CA VAL A 104 3.09 -20.56 11.01
C VAL A 104 1.60 -20.73 10.79
N GLU A 105 0.98 -21.57 11.61
CA GLU A 105 -0.47 -21.76 11.61
C GLU A 105 -1.18 -20.52 12.16
N THR A 106 -2.26 -20.12 11.49
CA THR A 106 -3.04 -18.94 11.84
C THR A 106 -4.50 -19.06 11.43
N LYS A 107 -5.27 -18.02 11.73
CA LYS A 107 -6.62 -17.83 11.20
C LYS A 107 -6.67 -16.54 10.41
N VAL A 108 -7.30 -16.59 9.24
CA VAL A 108 -7.55 -15.45 8.37
C VAL A 108 -9.04 -15.29 8.15
N ARG A 109 -9.45 -14.14 7.67
CA ARG A 109 -10.83 -13.90 7.22
C ARG A 109 -10.84 -13.84 5.70
N VAL A 110 -11.58 -14.73 5.08
CA VAL A 110 -11.85 -14.71 3.64
C VAL A 110 -13.08 -13.86 3.38
N ILE A 111 -13.00 -12.92 2.44
CA ILE A 111 -14.10 -12.02 2.03
C ILE A 111 -14.37 -12.24 0.55
N PRO A 112 -15.21 -13.22 0.19
CA PRO A 112 -15.42 -13.61 -1.21
C PRO A 112 -15.97 -12.49 -2.09
N ALA A 113 -16.78 -11.59 -1.52
CA ALA A 113 -17.40 -10.49 -2.28
C ALA A 113 -16.39 -9.53 -2.93
N ILE A 114 -15.15 -9.51 -2.44
CA ILE A 114 -14.07 -8.63 -2.93
C ILE A 114 -12.77 -9.41 -3.17
N ASP A 115 -12.83 -10.74 -3.20
CA ASP A 115 -11.68 -11.64 -3.43
C ASP A 115 -10.47 -11.33 -2.55
N VAL A 116 -10.71 -11.12 -1.23
CA VAL A 116 -9.68 -10.71 -0.28
C VAL A 116 -9.55 -11.70 0.87
N ILE A 117 -8.31 -11.98 1.24
CA ILE A 117 -7.92 -12.62 2.51
C ILE A 117 -7.38 -11.55 3.44
N GLU A 118 -8.00 -11.41 4.61
CA GLU A 118 -7.61 -10.45 5.63
C GLU A 118 -6.89 -11.14 6.80
N ALA A 119 -5.66 -10.75 7.04
CA ALA A 119 -4.87 -11.10 8.22
C ALA A 119 -5.03 -10.00 9.28
N ARG A 120 -5.95 -10.18 10.22
CA ARG A 120 -6.23 -9.22 11.31
C ARG A 120 -5.23 -9.29 12.45
N SER A 121 -4.60 -10.42 12.64
CA SER A 121 -3.58 -10.56 13.67
C SER A 121 -2.38 -9.70 13.34
N HIS A 122 -1.99 -8.82 14.27
CA HIS A 122 -0.80 -7.99 14.11
C HIS A 122 0.46 -8.84 13.83
N SER A 123 0.61 -9.97 14.51
CA SER A 123 1.77 -10.86 14.32
C SER A 123 1.84 -11.42 12.90
N ILE A 124 0.71 -11.75 12.30
CA ILE A 124 0.64 -12.25 10.91
C ILE A 124 0.84 -11.11 9.91
N ALA A 125 0.17 -9.97 10.12
CA ALA A 125 0.38 -8.80 9.27
C ALA A 125 1.84 -8.29 9.32
N ALA A 126 2.49 -8.36 10.47
CA ALA A 126 3.91 -8.06 10.62
C ALA A 126 4.80 -9.04 9.84
N LYS A 127 4.42 -10.31 9.72
CA LYS A 127 5.14 -11.28 8.86
C LYS A 127 5.00 -10.91 7.38
N VAL A 128 3.82 -10.50 6.92
CA VAL A 128 3.61 -9.99 5.56
C VAL A 128 4.47 -8.73 5.31
N PHE A 129 4.48 -7.80 6.25
CA PHE A 129 5.34 -6.61 6.19
C PHE A 129 6.83 -6.99 6.10
N ASN A 130 7.27 -7.93 6.94
CA ASN A 130 8.67 -8.36 6.98
C ASN A 130 9.09 -9.10 5.71
N SER A 131 8.21 -9.82 5.02
CA SER A 131 8.55 -10.44 3.73
C SER A 131 8.96 -9.39 2.69
N ALA A 132 8.28 -8.24 2.66
CA ALA A 132 8.68 -7.11 1.81
C ALA A 132 10.04 -6.52 2.23
N VAL A 133 10.27 -6.34 3.54
CA VAL A 133 11.53 -5.80 4.07
C VAL A 133 12.71 -6.71 3.74
N MET A 134 12.53 -8.00 3.88
CA MET A 134 13.57 -9.00 3.60
C MET A 134 13.73 -9.31 2.11
N GLY A 135 12.72 -8.99 1.28
CA GLY A 135 12.70 -9.33 -0.15
C GLY A 135 12.61 -10.82 -0.40
N VAL A 136 11.88 -11.54 0.46
CA VAL A 136 11.68 -13.00 0.37
C VAL A 136 10.22 -13.33 0.01
N PRO A 137 9.97 -14.47 -0.66
CA PRO A 137 8.61 -14.85 -1.02
C PRO A 137 7.73 -15.06 0.20
N LEU A 138 6.47 -14.70 0.06
CA LEU A 138 5.36 -14.97 0.96
C LEU A 138 4.54 -16.11 0.36
N LYS A 139 4.38 -17.20 1.09
CA LYS A 139 3.47 -18.29 0.73
C LYS A 139 2.40 -18.41 1.79
N MET A 140 1.15 -18.44 1.37
CA MET A 140 0.01 -18.62 2.26
C MET A 140 -0.88 -19.72 1.70
N SER A 141 -1.06 -20.78 2.46
CA SER A 141 -2.04 -21.84 2.18
C SER A 141 -3.26 -21.59 3.04
N VAL A 142 -4.43 -21.49 2.43
CA VAL A 142 -5.68 -21.21 3.14
C VAL A 142 -6.67 -22.34 2.85
N ASP A 143 -7.24 -22.93 3.91
CA ASP A 143 -8.25 -23.95 3.77
C ASP A 143 -9.35 -23.48 2.80
N ARG A 144 -9.70 -24.32 1.82
CA ARG A 144 -10.73 -24.08 0.80
C ARG A 144 -10.46 -23.00 -0.23
N THR A 145 -9.41 -22.17 -0.10
CA THR A 145 -9.06 -21.16 -1.11
C THR A 145 -7.83 -21.54 -1.92
N GLY A 146 -7.00 -22.45 -1.39
CA GLY A 146 -5.76 -22.89 -2.03
C GLY A 146 -4.56 -22.03 -1.66
N ASP A 147 -3.51 -22.16 -2.44
CA ASP A 147 -2.20 -21.58 -2.17
C ASP A 147 -2.03 -20.25 -2.89
N ILE A 148 -1.48 -19.28 -2.18
CA ILE A 148 -1.07 -17.98 -2.69
C ILE A 148 0.43 -17.88 -2.51
N GLU A 149 1.14 -17.56 -3.58
CA GLU A 149 2.55 -17.23 -3.51
C GLU A 149 2.78 -15.86 -4.16
N THR A 150 3.47 -14.99 -3.46
CA THR A 150 3.80 -13.65 -3.97
C THR A 150 5.17 -13.22 -3.47
N LEU A 151 5.90 -12.51 -4.34
CA LEU A 151 7.12 -11.80 -3.98
C LEU A 151 6.79 -10.31 -3.94
N LEU A 152 6.78 -9.75 -2.74
CA LEU A 152 6.52 -8.33 -2.56
C LEU A 152 7.73 -7.49 -2.98
N PRO A 153 7.53 -6.30 -3.57
CA PRO A 153 8.64 -5.43 -3.93
C PRO A 153 9.37 -4.93 -2.68
N LYS A 154 10.65 -4.64 -2.84
CA LYS A 154 11.45 -4.06 -1.78
C LYS A 154 10.88 -2.71 -1.32
N PRO A 155 11.10 -2.31 -0.05
CA PRO A 155 10.64 -1.04 0.48
C PRO A 155 11.15 0.16 -0.30
N ASN A 156 10.25 0.90 -0.92
CA ASN A 156 10.50 2.22 -1.51
C ASN A 156 10.16 3.33 -0.51
N ASP A 157 10.17 4.58 -0.93
CA ASP A 157 9.92 5.73 -0.05
C ASP A 157 8.48 5.78 0.48
N ALA A 158 7.48 5.32 -0.30
CA ALA A 158 6.10 5.22 0.14
C ALA A 158 5.95 4.19 1.27
N PHE A 159 6.56 3.01 1.12
CA PHE A 159 6.58 1.98 2.15
C PHE A 159 7.31 2.45 3.43
N LYS A 160 8.46 3.10 3.28
CA LYS A 160 9.22 3.65 4.41
C LYS A 160 8.46 4.75 5.15
N ALA A 161 7.73 5.61 4.43
CA ALA A 161 6.87 6.62 5.03
C ALA A 161 5.73 5.99 5.84
N PHE A 162 5.05 4.97 5.28
CA PHE A 162 4.06 4.16 5.97
C PHE A 162 4.63 3.55 7.26
N ALA A 163 5.80 2.89 7.17
CA ALA A 163 6.44 2.23 8.31
C ALA A 163 6.75 3.21 9.45
N ARG A 164 7.34 4.38 9.14
CA ARG A 164 7.64 5.44 10.13
C ARG A 164 6.38 5.96 10.81
N THR A 165 5.31 6.18 10.05
CA THR A 165 4.04 6.66 10.63
C THR A 165 3.44 5.61 11.56
N CYS A 166 3.50 4.34 11.19
CA CYS A 166 3.01 3.24 12.03
C CYS A 166 3.82 3.09 13.33
N GLU A 167 5.14 3.20 13.25
CA GLU A 167 6.03 3.18 14.41
C GLU A 167 5.72 4.34 15.39
N LYS A 168 5.53 5.54 14.85
CA LYS A 168 5.14 6.72 15.64
C LYS A 168 3.82 6.49 16.37
N SER A 169 2.77 6.01 15.69
CA SER A 169 1.48 5.69 16.30
C SER A 169 1.61 4.68 17.44
N ARG A 170 2.45 3.66 17.26
CA ARG A 170 2.73 2.67 18.32
C ARG A 170 3.42 3.28 19.52
N ALA A 171 4.43 4.15 19.30
CA ALA A 171 5.17 4.80 20.37
C ALA A 171 4.30 5.78 21.18
N GLU A 172 3.32 6.42 20.55
CA GLU A 172 2.37 7.32 21.21
C GLU A 172 1.39 6.55 22.09
N HIS A 173 0.87 5.41 21.64
CA HIS A 173 -0.08 4.59 22.40
C HIS A 173 0.58 3.71 23.47
N GLY A 174 1.86 3.35 23.32
CA GLY A 174 2.60 2.60 24.32
C GLY A 174 3.01 3.40 25.56
N LYS A 175 2.74 4.72 25.59
CA LYS A 175 3.03 5.63 26.71
C LYS A 175 1.79 5.96 27.56
N SER A 176 0.62 5.51 27.15
CA SER A 176 -0.65 5.62 27.89
C SER A 176 -0.94 4.34 28.66
#